data_95023d4168a39e199b5fef2b0825bcea
#
_entry.id   95023d4168a39e199b5fef2b0825bcea
#
_cell.length_a   1.000
_cell.length_b   1.000
_cell.length_c   1.000
_cell.angle_alpha   90.00
_cell.angle_beta   90.00
_cell.angle_gamma   90.00
#
_symmetry.space_group_name_H-M   'P 1'
#
loop_
_entity.id
_entity.type
_entity.pdbx_description
1 polymer ?
#
loop_
_entity_poly.entity_id
_entity_poly.type
_entity_poly.pdbx_seq_one_letter_code
_entity_poly.pdbx_strand_id
1 'polypeptide(L)'
;TDEHGDKIVKAAEAAGQTPQEFVDGISGQFQALWPKLGIKHDQFIRTTDADHKARVQAFLQKVYDNGDIYFGEHGGHYCTGCERFYTEKELENGLCPQHLTKPDFIQEKNYFFRMSKYLPWLAGHIRENPDFIRPERYRNEVLSMIESGALEDLCISRPKTRLEWGIELTFDKDYVCYVWFDALLNYISALGWPDGDKYAAYWPGEHLVAKDILKPHGVFWPTMLKSAGVPLYKHLNVHGYW
;
A
#
# COMPACT_ATOMS: atom_id res chain seq x y z
N THR A 1 1.87 6.95 -10.64
CA THR A 1 0.50 7.20 -10.12
C THR A 1 -0.10 5.90 -9.59
N ASP A 2 -0.79 5.99 -8.44
CA ASP A 2 -1.61 4.94 -7.86
C ASP A 2 -3.01 5.04 -8.47
N GLU A 3 -3.45 3.98 -9.18
CA GLU A 3 -4.55 4.06 -10.15
C GLU A 3 -5.68 3.05 -9.90
N HIS A 4 -5.59 2.21 -8.88
CA HIS A 4 -6.62 1.24 -8.52
C HIS A 4 -7.46 1.71 -7.32
N GLY A 5 -8.58 1.00 -7.07
CA GLY A 5 -9.42 1.17 -5.88
C GLY A 5 -10.78 1.83 -6.11
N ASP A 6 -11.61 1.81 -5.07
CA ASP A 6 -13.00 2.32 -5.06
C ASP A 6 -13.08 3.82 -5.41
N LYS A 7 -12.10 4.59 -4.97
CA LYS A 7 -12.07 6.04 -5.17
C LYS A 7 -11.92 6.41 -6.64
N ILE A 8 -11.10 5.65 -7.36
CA ILE A 8 -10.89 5.84 -8.81
C ILE A 8 -12.17 5.50 -9.57
N VAL A 9 -12.81 4.37 -9.25
CA VAL A 9 -14.06 3.96 -9.89
C VAL A 9 -15.14 5.05 -9.73
N LYS A 10 -15.36 5.53 -8.50
CA LYS A 10 -16.33 6.60 -8.22
C LYS A 10 -16.02 7.90 -8.95
N ALA A 11 -14.74 8.28 -9.04
CA ALA A 11 -14.33 9.49 -9.75
C ALA A 11 -14.51 9.36 -11.27
N ALA A 12 -14.22 8.20 -11.84
CA ALA A 12 -14.42 7.90 -13.25
C ALA A 12 -15.91 7.92 -13.62
N GLU A 13 -16.75 7.28 -12.81
CA GLU A 13 -18.22 7.30 -12.98
C GLU A 13 -18.76 8.74 -12.95
N ALA A 14 -18.32 9.55 -11.98
CA ALA A 14 -18.73 10.95 -11.88
C ALA A 14 -18.28 11.79 -13.08
N ALA A 15 -17.18 11.40 -13.73
CA ALA A 15 -16.67 12.03 -14.97
C ALA A 15 -17.29 11.44 -16.26
N GLY A 16 -18.13 10.39 -16.16
CA GLY A 16 -18.71 9.70 -17.32
C GLY A 16 -17.67 8.93 -18.16
N GLN A 17 -16.61 8.44 -17.51
CA GLN A 17 -15.47 7.76 -18.14
C GLN A 17 -15.31 6.34 -17.57
N THR A 18 -14.63 5.47 -18.31
CA THR A 18 -14.12 4.23 -17.74
C THR A 18 -12.98 4.52 -16.74
N PRO A 19 -12.71 3.66 -15.75
CA PRO A 19 -11.57 3.83 -14.84
C PRO A 19 -10.24 4.01 -15.59
N GLN A 20 -10.00 3.27 -16.67
CA GLN A 20 -8.78 3.38 -17.48
C GLN A 20 -8.64 4.75 -18.16
N GLU A 21 -9.70 5.24 -18.83
CA GLU A 21 -9.68 6.57 -19.45
C GLU A 21 -9.43 7.68 -18.45
N PHE A 22 -10.05 7.57 -17.28
CA PHE A 22 -9.90 8.53 -16.20
C PHE A 22 -8.43 8.59 -15.70
N VAL A 23 -7.84 7.45 -15.37
CA VAL A 23 -6.45 7.41 -14.85
C VAL A 23 -5.42 7.76 -15.94
N ASP A 24 -5.67 7.44 -17.21
CA ASP A 24 -4.82 7.86 -18.32
C ASP A 24 -4.79 9.39 -18.45
N GLY A 25 -5.94 10.04 -18.33
CA GLY A 25 -6.05 11.50 -18.34
C GLY A 25 -5.29 12.15 -17.18
N ILE A 26 -5.49 11.65 -15.95
CA ILE A 26 -4.82 12.20 -14.75
C ILE A 26 -3.31 11.94 -14.79
N SER A 27 -2.89 10.73 -15.13
CA SER A 27 -1.47 10.38 -15.24
C SER A 27 -0.75 11.23 -16.28
N GLY A 28 -1.40 11.47 -17.44
CA GLY A 28 -0.87 12.35 -18.47
C GLY A 28 -0.68 13.80 -18.00
N GLN A 29 -1.58 14.32 -17.15
CA GLN A 29 -1.44 15.65 -16.56
C GLN A 29 -0.22 15.73 -15.63
N PHE A 30 0.01 14.73 -14.76
CA PHE A 30 1.20 14.67 -13.93
C PHE A 30 2.48 14.60 -14.74
N GLN A 31 2.53 13.74 -15.76
CA GLN A 31 3.69 13.63 -16.64
C GLN A 31 4.00 14.95 -17.36
N ALA A 32 2.98 15.68 -17.81
CA ALA A 32 3.15 16.98 -18.45
C ALA A 32 3.55 18.11 -17.49
N LEU A 33 3.25 17.96 -16.20
CA LEU A 33 3.54 18.96 -15.17
C LEU A 33 5.00 18.91 -14.70
N TRP A 34 5.60 17.73 -14.54
CA TRP A 34 6.94 17.59 -13.99
C TRP A 34 8.00 18.39 -14.73
N PRO A 35 8.09 18.36 -16.08
CA PRO A 35 9.07 19.18 -16.80
C PRO A 35 8.88 20.68 -16.57
N LYS A 36 7.62 21.16 -16.43
CA LYS A 36 7.32 22.58 -16.16
C LYS A 36 7.81 23.04 -14.80
N LEU A 37 7.89 22.13 -13.85
CA LEU A 37 8.42 22.36 -12.50
C LEU A 37 9.93 22.07 -12.39
N GLY A 38 10.60 21.74 -13.52
CA GLY A 38 12.01 21.36 -13.53
C GLY A 38 12.30 20.03 -12.85
N ILE A 39 11.28 19.20 -12.58
CA ILE A 39 11.41 17.88 -11.96
C ILE A 39 11.85 16.88 -13.02
N LYS A 40 12.97 16.21 -12.77
CA LYS A 40 13.50 15.11 -13.58
C LYS A 40 13.37 13.81 -12.81
N HIS A 41 12.91 12.78 -13.49
CA HIS A 41 12.81 11.42 -12.93
C HIS A 41 13.32 10.42 -13.97
N ASP A 42 13.87 9.31 -13.51
CA ASP A 42 14.37 8.24 -14.39
C ASP A 42 13.24 7.29 -14.79
N GLN A 43 12.19 7.20 -13.97
CA GLN A 43 11.00 6.42 -14.27
C GLN A 43 9.75 7.04 -13.64
N PHE A 44 8.66 7.03 -14.41
CA PHE A 44 7.32 7.38 -13.97
C PHE A 44 6.48 6.11 -13.97
N ILE A 45 6.30 5.51 -12.80
CA ILE A 45 5.56 4.26 -12.65
C ILE A 45 4.05 4.50 -12.56
N ARG A 46 3.28 3.63 -13.19
CA ARG A 46 1.82 3.54 -13.09
C ARG A 46 1.44 2.17 -12.58
N THR A 47 0.53 2.08 -11.62
CA THR A 47 0.09 0.77 -11.09
C THR A 47 -0.74 -0.01 -12.11
N THR A 48 -1.23 0.64 -13.17
CA THR A 48 -1.89 -0.01 -14.31
C THR A 48 -0.94 -0.57 -15.36
N ASP A 49 0.38 -0.29 -15.28
CA ASP A 49 1.36 -0.86 -16.20
C ASP A 49 1.38 -2.38 -16.13
N ALA A 50 1.42 -3.04 -17.29
CA ALA A 50 1.37 -4.50 -17.38
C ALA A 50 2.52 -5.18 -16.61
N ASP A 51 3.73 -4.59 -16.68
CA ASP A 51 4.91 -5.09 -15.96
C ASP A 51 4.74 -4.97 -14.44
N HIS A 52 4.19 -3.85 -13.95
CA HIS A 52 3.87 -3.68 -12.55
C HIS A 52 2.86 -4.73 -12.08
N LYS A 53 1.75 -4.91 -12.79
CA LYS A 53 0.72 -5.92 -12.46
C LYS A 53 1.29 -7.32 -12.37
N ALA A 54 2.13 -7.72 -13.34
CA ALA A 54 2.76 -9.04 -13.34
C ALA A 54 3.67 -9.24 -12.10
N ARG A 55 4.42 -8.20 -11.70
CA ARG A 55 5.30 -8.26 -10.52
C ARG A 55 4.53 -8.27 -9.22
N VAL A 56 3.43 -7.52 -9.12
CA VAL A 56 2.51 -7.59 -7.98
C VAL A 56 1.95 -9.00 -7.84
N GLN A 57 1.50 -9.61 -8.93
CA GLN A 57 0.99 -10.99 -8.92
C GLN A 57 2.06 -12.00 -8.50
N ALA A 58 3.30 -11.87 -8.98
CA ALA A 58 4.41 -12.72 -8.57
C ALA A 58 4.75 -12.57 -7.08
N PHE A 59 4.71 -11.34 -6.56
CA PHE A 59 4.95 -11.08 -5.14
C PHE A 59 3.82 -11.62 -4.26
N LEU A 60 2.57 -11.40 -4.64
CA LEU A 60 1.39 -11.95 -3.96
C LEU A 60 1.47 -13.48 -3.88
N GLN A 61 1.79 -14.14 -4.99
CA GLN A 61 1.95 -15.59 -5.04
C GLN A 61 3.03 -16.06 -4.08
N LYS A 62 4.18 -15.38 -4.06
CA LYS A 62 5.28 -15.71 -3.15
C LYS A 62 4.89 -15.60 -1.68
N VAL A 63 4.16 -14.55 -1.30
CA VAL A 63 3.66 -14.36 0.09
C VAL A 63 2.60 -15.41 0.43
N TYR A 64 1.74 -15.77 -0.53
CA TYR A 64 0.74 -16.82 -0.38
C TYR A 64 1.39 -18.20 -0.18
N ASP A 65 2.37 -18.55 -0.99
CA ASP A 65 3.10 -19.83 -0.91
C ASP A 65 3.88 -19.97 0.41
N ASN A 66 4.30 -18.84 1.01
CA ASN A 66 4.92 -18.82 2.35
C ASN A 66 3.90 -19.05 3.48
N GLY A 67 2.60 -19.16 3.19
CA GLY A 67 1.53 -19.34 4.17
C GLY A 67 1.19 -18.08 4.96
N ASP A 68 1.61 -16.92 4.49
CA ASP A 68 1.37 -15.63 5.14
C ASP A 68 0.10 -14.90 4.64
N ILE A 69 -0.64 -15.51 3.72
CA ILE A 69 -1.97 -15.07 3.31
C ILE A 69 -2.99 -16.14 3.68
N TYR A 70 -4.11 -15.73 4.27
CA TYR A 70 -5.22 -16.62 4.61
C TYR A 70 -6.56 -15.97 4.25
N PHE A 71 -7.58 -16.82 4.05
CA PHE A 71 -8.94 -16.38 3.79
C PHE A 71 -9.72 -16.32 5.10
N GLY A 72 -10.44 -15.24 5.32
CA GLY A 72 -11.18 -15.01 6.56
C GLY A 72 -12.37 -14.08 6.37
N GLU A 73 -13.25 -14.04 7.36
CA GLU A 73 -14.35 -13.09 7.43
C GLU A 73 -13.96 -11.93 8.34
N HIS A 74 -14.21 -10.73 7.87
CA HIS A 74 -13.95 -9.51 8.63
C HIS A 74 -15.17 -8.60 8.57
N GLY A 75 -15.54 -8.06 9.74
CA GLY A 75 -16.49 -6.97 9.86
C GLY A 75 -15.77 -5.74 10.40
N GLY A 76 -15.89 -4.61 9.72
CA GLY A 76 -15.22 -3.39 10.14
C GLY A 76 -15.80 -2.14 9.53
N HIS A 77 -15.36 -1.01 10.05
CA HIS A 77 -15.76 0.31 9.59
C HIS A 77 -14.89 0.75 8.40
N TYR A 78 -15.42 0.66 7.19
CA TYR A 78 -14.70 1.00 5.97
C TYR A 78 -14.81 2.49 5.63
N CYS A 79 -13.67 3.16 5.56
CA CYS A 79 -13.60 4.54 5.07
C CYS A 79 -13.19 4.54 3.58
N THR A 80 -14.08 4.95 2.70
CA THR A 80 -13.82 5.06 1.25
C THR A 80 -12.69 6.05 0.94
N GLY A 81 -12.57 7.15 1.70
CA GLY A 81 -11.51 8.13 1.49
C GLY A 81 -10.10 7.60 1.77
N CYS A 82 -9.96 6.75 2.81
CA CYS A 82 -8.71 6.06 3.14
C CYS A 82 -8.56 4.73 2.41
N GLU A 83 -9.64 4.22 1.80
CA GLU A 83 -9.75 2.89 1.20
C GLU A 83 -9.37 1.74 2.15
N ARG A 84 -9.60 1.90 3.46
CA ARG A 84 -9.25 0.90 4.47
C ARG A 84 -10.34 0.69 5.52
N PHE A 85 -10.26 -0.47 6.18
CA PHE A 85 -11.02 -0.76 7.38
C PHE A 85 -10.38 -0.11 8.61
N TYR A 86 -11.23 0.28 9.54
CA TYR A 86 -10.90 0.79 10.87
C TYR A 86 -11.56 -0.11 11.92
N THR A 87 -10.85 -0.35 12.99
CA THR A 87 -11.44 -0.87 14.23
C THR A 87 -12.18 0.26 14.96
N GLU A 88 -13.12 -0.06 15.84
CA GLU A 88 -13.78 0.97 16.66
C GLU A 88 -12.80 1.83 17.46
N LYS A 89 -11.68 1.25 17.90
CA LYS A 89 -10.63 1.95 18.66
C LYS A 89 -9.84 2.97 17.84
N GLU A 90 -9.78 2.79 16.53
CA GLU A 90 -9.11 3.71 15.61
C GLU A 90 -10.00 4.89 15.19
N LEU A 91 -11.30 4.84 15.47
CA LEU A 91 -12.24 5.92 15.15
C LEU A 91 -12.22 7.01 16.23
N GLU A 92 -12.29 8.27 15.82
CA GLU A 92 -12.45 9.42 16.70
C GLU A 92 -13.92 9.86 16.71
N ASN A 93 -14.60 9.65 17.83
CA ASN A 93 -16.05 9.92 17.97
C ASN A 93 -16.91 9.19 16.90
N GLY A 94 -16.50 7.98 16.50
CA GLY A 94 -17.18 7.19 15.45
C GLY A 94 -16.91 7.66 14.03
N LEU A 95 -15.96 8.58 13.84
CA LEU A 95 -15.57 9.12 12.53
C LEU A 95 -14.15 8.67 12.15
N CYS A 96 -13.89 8.63 10.85
CA CYS A 96 -12.53 8.45 10.33
C CYS A 96 -11.65 9.65 10.74
N PRO A 97 -10.49 9.44 11.40
CA PRO A 97 -9.66 10.55 11.89
C PRO A 97 -9.05 11.40 10.77
N GLN A 98 -8.95 10.89 9.55
CA GLN A 98 -8.37 11.64 8.42
C GLN A 98 -9.43 12.42 7.64
N HIS A 99 -10.62 11.83 7.42
CA HIS A 99 -11.65 12.41 6.57
C HIS A 99 -12.81 13.01 7.35
N LEU A 100 -12.87 12.78 8.67
CA LEU A 100 -13.94 13.25 9.57
C LEU A 100 -15.36 12.83 9.08
N THR A 101 -15.42 11.73 8.33
CA THR A 101 -16.66 11.12 7.82
C THR A 101 -16.96 9.84 8.57
N LYS A 102 -18.25 9.51 8.68
CA LYS A 102 -18.68 8.24 9.26
C LYS A 102 -18.39 7.12 8.27
N PRO A 103 -17.57 6.10 8.63
CA PRO A 103 -17.32 4.97 7.76
C PRO A 103 -18.52 4.02 7.76
N ASP A 104 -18.68 3.29 6.64
CA ASP A 104 -19.70 2.25 6.49
C ASP A 104 -19.26 0.98 7.20
N PHE A 105 -20.18 0.32 7.95
CA PHE A 105 -19.89 -1.00 8.47
C PHE A 105 -20.08 -2.05 7.38
N ILE A 106 -19.00 -2.74 7.02
CA ILE A 106 -18.99 -3.77 5.97
C ILE A 106 -18.55 -5.09 6.59
N GLN A 107 -19.30 -6.14 6.32
CA GLN A 107 -18.93 -7.51 6.66
C GLN A 107 -18.76 -8.29 5.36
N GLU A 108 -17.55 -8.73 5.10
CA GLU A 108 -17.21 -9.46 3.88
C GLU A 108 -16.10 -10.48 4.13
N LYS A 109 -16.02 -11.48 3.24
CA LYS A 109 -14.93 -12.45 3.24
C LYS A 109 -13.81 -11.94 2.35
N ASN A 110 -12.58 -11.94 2.86
CA ASN A 110 -11.41 -11.42 2.17
C ASN A 110 -10.18 -12.27 2.46
N TYR A 111 -9.12 -11.99 1.71
CA TYR A 111 -7.78 -12.46 2.01
C TYR A 111 -7.06 -11.47 2.92
N PHE A 112 -6.31 -12.02 3.89
CA PHE A 112 -5.55 -11.26 4.89
C PHE A 112 -4.10 -11.65 4.86
N PHE A 113 -3.22 -10.67 4.92
CA PHE A 113 -1.79 -10.85 5.15
C PHE A 113 -1.51 -10.89 6.64
N ARG A 114 -0.79 -11.91 7.11
CA ARG A 114 -0.39 -12.12 8.52
C ARG A 114 0.64 -11.09 8.98
N MET A 115 0.30 -9.82 8.88
CA MET A 115 1.15 -8.70 9.26
C MET A 115 1.54 -8.76 10.74
N SER A 116 0.60 -9.12 11.60
CA SER A 116 0.80 -9.22 13.06
C SER A 116 1.97 -10.14 13.44
N LYS A 117 2.21 -11.20 12.67
CA LYS A 117 3.35 -12.13 12.83
C LYS A 117 4.71 -11.41 12.80
N TYR A 118 4.82 -10.33 12.04
CA TYR A 118 6.06 -9.63 11.78
C TYR A 118 6.28 -8.37 12.63
N LEU A 119 5.25 -7.91 13.35
CA LEU A 119 5.32 -6.69 14.16
C LEU A 119 6.39 -6.72 15.26
N PRO A 120 6.56 -7.83 16.04
CA PRO A 120 7.61 -7.88 17.05
C PRO A 120 9.02 -7.78 16.44
N TRP A 121 9.24 -8.45 15.31
CA TRP A 121 10.49 -8.35 14.56
C TRP A 121 10.73 -6.91 14.06
N LEU A 122 9.71 -6.26 13.49
CA LEU A 122 9.83 -4.91 12.97
C LEU A 122 10.16 -3.90 14.07
N ALA A 123 9.52 -4.00 15.24
CA ALA A 123 9.85 -3.16 16.39
C ALA A 123 11.31 -3.33 16.84
N GLY A 124 11.81 -4.58 16.88
CA GLY A 124 13.23 -4.86 17.16
C GLY A 124 14.14 -4.23 16.12
N HIS A 125 13.84 -4.42 14.84
CA HIS A 125 14.63 -3.86 13.74
C HIS A 125 14.70 -2.32 13.80
N ILE A 126 13.58 -1.63 14.05
CA ILE A 126 13.55 -0.17 14.16
C ILE A 126 14.39 0.33 15.35
N ARG A 127 14.37 -0.38 16.49
CA ARG A 127 15.18 -0.01 17.66
C ARG A 127 16.68 -0.21 17.44
N GLU A 128 17.06 -1.30 16.77
CA GLU A 128 18.45 -1.63 16.45
C GLU A 128 19.00 -0.71 15.33
N ASN A 129 18.14 -0.14 14.50
CA ASN A 129 18.49 0.72 13.38
C ASN A 129 17.81 2.09 13.51
N PRO A 130 18.30 2.99 14.38
CA PRO A 130 17.60 4.26 14.69
C PRO A 130 17.42 5.18 13.49
N ASP A 131 18.21 5.02 12.44
CA ASP A 131 18.12 5.77 11.19
C ASP A 131 17.19 5.15 10.14
N PHE A 132 16.59 3.99 10.43
CA PHE A 132 15.69 3.32 9.49
C PHE A 132 14.45 4.18 9.15
N ILE A 133 13.93 4.92 10.14
CA ILE A 133 12.83 5.90 9.96
C ILE A 133 13.30 7.26 10.48
N ARG A 134 13.26 8.27 9.63
CA ARG A 134 13.71 9.64 9.91
C ARG A 134 12.59 10.65 9.68
N PRO A 135 12.54 11.74 10.47
CA PRO A 135 13.24 11.98 11.72
C PRO A 135 12.70 11.14 12.88
N GLU A 136 13.38 11.20 14.03
CA GLU A 136 13.08 10.42 15.23
C GLU A 136 11.61 10.43 15.66
N ARG A 137 10.92 11.55 15.53
CA ARG A 137 9.50 11.66 15.90
C ARG A 137 8.63 10.62 15.17
N TYR A 138 8.86 10.39 13.88
CA TYR A 138 8.09 9.42 13.09
C TYR A 138 8.52 7.98 13.36
N ARG A 139 9.79 7.76 13.70
CA ARG A 139 10.26 6.47 14.22
C ARG A 139 9.50 6.11 15.50
N ASN A 140 9.41 7.05 16.44
CA ASN A 140 8.71 6.86 17.70
C ASN A 140 7.20 6.67 17.49
N GLU A 141 6.61 7.36 16.52
CA GLU A 141 5.21 7.18 16.13
C GLU A 141 4.94 5.76 15.60
N VAL A 142 5.79 5.23 14.71
CA VAL A 142 5.67 3.85 14.22
C VAL A 142 5.84 2.83 15.35
N LEU A 143 6.83 3.01 16.23
CA LEU A 143 7.00 2.15 17.41
C LEU A 143 5.75 2.18 18.30
N SER A 144 5.20 3.35 18.57
CA SER A 144 3.96 3.50 19.35
C SER A 144 2.78 2.80 18.69
N MET A 145 2.62 2.89 17.37
CA MET A 145 1.58 2.15 16.63
C MET A 145 1.72 0.63 16.83
N ILE A 146 2.95 0.10 16.73
CA ILE A 146 3.19 -1.33 16.89
C ILE A 146 2.94 -1.78 18.34
N GLU A 147 3.40 -1.02 19.31
CA GLU A 147 3.31 -1.34 20.74
C GLU A 147 1.92 -1.15 21.34
N SER A 148 1.06 -0.36 20.68
CA SER A 148 -0.33 -0.17 21.11
C SER A 148 -1.17 -1.45 21.11
N GLY A 149 -0.72 -2.47 20.34
CA GLY A 149 -1.47 -3.71 20.14
C GLY A 149 -2.76 -3.53 19.33
N ALA A 150 -2.96 -2.38 18.68
CA ALA A 150 -4.14 -2.09 17.87
C ALA A 150 -3.99 -2.50 16.39
N LEU A 151 -2.77 -2.89 15.98
CA LEU A 151 -2.52 -3.33 14.61
C LEU A 151 -2.90 -4.79 14.43
N GLU A 152 -3.81 -5.04 13.49
CA GLU A 152 -4.29 -6.35 13.09
C GLU A 152 -3.67 -6.78 11.75
N ASP A 153 -3.97 -8.01 11.31
CA ASP A 153 -3.60 -8.49 10.00
C ASP A 153 -4.21 -7.62 8.90
N LEU A 154 -3.46 -7.42 7.82
CA LEU A 154 -3.86 -6.51 6.76
C LEU A 154 -4.82 -7.22 5.80
N CYS A 155 -6.02 -6.68 5.62
CA CYS A 155 -6.94 -7.10 4.57
C CYS A 155 -6.36 -6.69 3.21
N ILE A 156 -6.07 -7.68 2.35
CA ILE A 156 -5.34 -7.46 1.08
C ILE A 156 -6.17 -7.72 -0.17
N SER A 157 -7.44 -7.94 -0.04
CA SER A 157 -8.30 -8.20 -1.19
C SER A 157 -9.65 -7.46 -1.14
N ARG A 158 -10.30 -7.42 -2.29
CA ARG A 158 -11.71 -7.03 -2.44
C ARG A 158 -12.39 -8.02 -3.38
N PRO A 159 -13.60 -8.50 -3.07
CA PRO A 159 -14.35 -9.34 -4.01
C PRO A 159 -14.72 -8.53 -5.26
N LYS A 160 -14.63 -9.12 -6.44
CA LYS A 160 -14.97 -8.46 -7.70
C LYS A 160 -16.43 -8.02 -7.77
N THR A 161 -17.31 -8.66 -7.01
CA THR A 161 -18.72 -8.23 -6.88
C THR A 161 -18.87 -6.83 -6.28
N ARG A 162 -17.83 -6.35 -5.57
CA ARG A 162 -17.77 -5.01 -4.98
C ARG A 162 -16.85 -4.08 -5.76
N LEU A 163 -15.67 -4.56 -6.15
CA LEU A 163 -14.63 -3.78 -6.84
C LEU A 163 -13.99 -4.66 -7.91
N GLU A 164 -14.25 -4.36 -9.18
CA GLU A 164 -13.63 -5.06 -10.31
C GLU A 164 -12.30 -4.41 -10.73
N TRP A 165 -12.14 -3.11 -10.50
CA TRP A 165 -10.97 -2.34 -10.90
C TRP A 165 -9.80 -2.52 -9.93
N GLY A 166 -8.90 -3.46 -10.27
CA GLY A 166 -7.73 -3.82 -9.48
C GLY A 166 -6.95 -4.95 -10.12
N ILE A 167 -5.86 -5.38 -9.47
CA ILE A 167 -5.05 -6.50 -9.91
C ILE A 167 -5.64 -7.81 -9.39
N GLU A 168 -5.98 -8.74 -10.27
CA GLU A 168 -6.51 -10.05 -9.87
C GLU A 168 -5.50 -10.82 -9.01
N LEU A 169 -5.99 -11.51 -7.98
CA LEU A 169 -5.19 -12.46 -7.22
C LEU A 169 -4.88 -13.69 -8.09
N THR A 170 -3.66 -14.21 -7.99
CA THR A 170 -3.23 -15.40 -8.75
C THR A 170 -3.88 -16.68 -8.27
N PHE A 171 -4.17 -16.74 -6.97
CA PHE A 171 -4.72 -17.91 -6.27
C PHE A 171 -6.25 -17.87 -6.14
N ASP A 172 -6.90 -16.74 -6.46
CA ASP A 172 -8.37 -16.61 -6.50
C ASP A 172 -8.79 -15.45 -7.39
N LYS A 173 -9.34 -15.77 -8.56
CA LYS A 173 -9.71 -14.77 -9.58
C LYS A 173 -11.00 -14.02 -9.29
N ASP A 174 -11.76 -14.41 -8.27
CA ASP A 174 -12.95 -13.69 -7.83
C ASP A 174 -12.62 -12.47 -6.96
N TYR A 175 -11.32 -12.27 -6.69
CA TYR A 175 -10.82 -11.17 -5.89
C TYR A 175 -9.75 -10.34 -6.63
N VAL A 176 -9.71 -9.05 -6.29
CA VAL A 176 -8.63 -8.13 -6.68
C VAL A 176 -7.80 -7.72 -5.48
N CYS A 177 -6.56 -7.37 -5.74
CA CYS A 177 -5.61 -6.91 -4.74
C CYS A 177 -6.04 -5.57 -4.14
N TYR A 178 -5.85 -5.43 -2.84
CA TYR A 178 -6.03 -4.18 -2.12
C TYR A 178 -4.97 -3.15 -2.51
N VAL A 179 -5.42 -1.90 -2.72
CA VAL A 179 -4.61 -0.81 -3.27
C VAL A 179 -3.25 -0.60 -2.60
N TRP A 180 -3.15 -0.68 -1.28
CA TRP A 180 -1.87 -0.50 -0.59
C TRP A 180 -0.91 -1.67 -0.77
N PHE A 181 -1.41 -2.90 -0.91
CA PHE A 181 -0.55 -4.04 -1.23
C PHE A 181 -0.02 -3.98 -2.66
N ASP A 182 -0.82 -3.42 -3.57
CA ASP A 182 -0.44 -3.12 -4.95
C ASP A 182 0.54 -1.94 -5.02
N ALA A 183 0.13 -0.77 -4.52
CA ALA A 183 0.86 0.48 -4.67
C ALA A 183 2.29 0.42 -4.10
N LEU A 184 2.49 -0.21 -2.94
CA LEU A 184 3.81 -0.28 -2.29
C LEU A 184 4.85 -1.06 -3.11
N LEU A 185 4.40 -1.98 -3.97
CA LEU A 185 5.33 -2.71 -4.83
C LEU A 185 5.94 -1.87 -5.96
N ASN A 186 5.43 -0.66 -6.22
CA ASN A 186 5.99 0.21 -7.25
C ASN A 186 7.51 0.41 -7.08
N TYR A 187 8.01 0.49 -5.85
CA TYR A 187 9.41 0.72 -5.53
C TYR A 187 10.36 -0.35 -6.06
N ILE A 188 9.92 -1.60 -6.11
CA ILE A 188 10.71 -2.70 -6.62
C ILE A 188 10.29 -3.12 -8.03
N SER A 189 9.02 -2.97 -8.40
CA SER A 189 8.56 -3.26 -9.76
C SER A 189 9.19 -2.32 -10.78
N ALA A 190 9.32 -1.03 -10.45
CA ALA A 190 10.02 -0.03 -11.27
C ALA A 190 11.47 -0.40 -11.56
N LEU A 191 12.10 -1.17 -10.68
CA LEU A 191 13.48 -1.63 -10.81
C LEU A 191 13.58 -2.99 -11.50
N GLY A 192 12.47 -3.64 -11.77
CA GLY A 192 12.45 -4.94 -12.42
C GLY A 192 12.62 -6.14 -11.48
N TRP A 193 12.23 -6.01 -10.17
CA TRP A 193 12.23 -7.15 -9.26
C TRP A 193 11.51 -8.38 -9.87
N PRO A 194 12.02 -9.64 -9.66
CA PRO A 194 13.14 -9.99 -8.76
C PRO A 194 14.53 -9.98 -9.42
N ASP A 195 14.63 -10.00 -10.73
CA ASP A 195 15.84 -10.36 -11.49
C ASP A 195 16.33 -9.28 -12.47
N GLY A 196 15.71 -8.08 -12.43
CA GLY A 196 16.13 -6.98 -13.28
C GLY A 196 17.47 -6.36 -12.86
N ASP A 197 18.28 -5.97 -13.86
CA ASP A 197 19.59 -5.33 -13.63
C ASP A 197 19.48 -4.07 -12.75
N LYS A 198 18.42 -3.28 -12.93
CA LYS A 198 18.18 -2.09 -12.10
C LYS A 198 17.87 -2.46 -10.66
N TYR A 199 17.15 -3.57 -10.43
CA TYR A 199 16.89 -4.04 -9.08
C TYR A 199 18.20 -4.43 -8.37
N ALA A 200 19.06 -5.18 -9.00
CA ALA A 200 20.35 -5.54 -8.43
C ALA A 200 21.26 -4.33 -8.16
N ALA A 201 21.17 -3.28 -9.00
CA ALA A 201 22.02 -2.10 -8.89
C ALA A 201 21.51 -1.06 -7.88
N TYR A 202 20.18 -0.87 -7.72
CA TYR A 202 19.60 0.26 -6.99
C TYR A 202 18.80 -0.14 -5.75
N TRP A 203 18.41 -1.42 -5.60
CA TRP A 203 17.80 -1.88 -4.36
C TRP A 203 18.86 -2.43 -3.39
N PRO A 204 18.79 -2.11 -2.08
CA PRO A 204 17.78 -1.31 -1.40
C PRO A 204 17.97 0.20 -1.61
N GLY A 205 16.86 0.87 -1.90
CA GLY A 205 16.78 2.33 -2.05
C GLY A 205 16.37 3.06 -0.76
N GLU A 206 16.10 4.36 -0.88
CA GLU A 206 15.51 5.17 0.18
C GLU A 206 14.11 5.66 -0.25
N HIS A 207 13.23 5.87 0.72
CA HIS A 207 11.91 6.45 0.51
C HIS A 207 11.84 7.87 1.06
N LEU A 208 11.14 8.76 0.33
CA LEU A 208 10.76 10.08 0.80
C LEU A 208 9.24 10.20 0.69
N VAL A 209 8.57 10.36 1.83
CA VAL A 209 7.10 10.35 1.91
C VAL A 209 6.57 11.40 2.87
N ALA A 210 5.33 11.84 2.68
CA ALA A 210 4.62 12.68 3.64
C ALA A 210 4.04 11.83 4.80
N LYS A 211 3.77 12.47 5.91
CA LYS A 211 3.35 11.82 7.17
C LYS A 211 2.04 11.04 7.10
N ASP A 212 1.15 11.38 6.19
CA ASP A 212 -0.15 10.74 5.98
C ASP A 212 -0.02 9.28 5.50
N ILE A 213 1.08 8.96 4.82
CA ILE A 213 1.39 7.61 4.37
C ILE A 213 2.49 6.93 5.20
N LEU A 214 2.73 7.43 6.42
CA LEU A 214 3.72 6.84 7.34
C LEU A 214 3.39 5.38 7.69
N LYS A 215 2.13 5.07 8.03
CA LYS A 215 1.72 3.71 8.41
C LYS A 215 1.94 2.70 7.26
N PRO A 216 1.50 2.95 6.02
CA PRO A 216 1.78 2.05 4.91
C PRO A 216 3.27 1.80 4.69
N HIS A 217 4.11 2.83 4.76
CA HIS A 217 5.55 2.71 4.48
C HIS A 217 6.36 2.21 5.68
N GLY A 218 5.99 2.60 6.90
CA GLY A 218 6.72 2.24 8.11
C GLY A 218 6.28 0.91 8.74
N VAL A 219 5.08 0.40 8.38
CA VAL A 219 4.54 -0.84 8.95
C VAL A 219 4.23 -1.88 7.85
N PHE A 220 3.33 -1.57 6.89
CA PHE A 220 2.90 -2.56 5.90
C PHE A 220 4.08 -3.00 5.02
N TRP A 221 4.77 -2.05 4.43
CA TRP A 221 5.82 -2.32 3.45
C TRP A 221 6.98 -3.16 4.01
N PRO A 222 7.62 -2.82 5.16
CA PRO A 222 8.68 -3.65 5.70
C PRO A 222 8.23 -5.06 6.09
N THR A 223 6.98 -5.23 6.56
CA THR A 223 6.45 -6.56 6.89
C THR A 223 6.18 -7.39 5.64
N MET A 224 5.68 -6.78 4.56
CA MET A 224 5.51 -7.42 3.25
C MET A 224 6.85 -7.87 2.68
N LEU A 225 7.86 -6.99 2.66
CA LEU A 225 9.22 -7.31 2.22
C LEU A 225 9.81 -8.48 3.01
N LYS A 226 9.65 -8.46 4.35
CA LYS A 226 10.12 -9.53 5.22
C LYS A 226 9.48 -10.86 4.91
N SER A 227 8.17 -10.89 4.73
CA SER A 227 7.41 -12.09 4.36
C SER A 227 7.87 -12.66 3.02
N ALA A 228 8.10 -11.81 2.03
CA ALA A 228 8.57 -12.21 0.70
C ALA A 228 10.07 -12.56 0.65
N GLY A 229 10.82 -12.37 1.74
CA GLY A 229 12.27 -12.57 1.75
C GLY A 229 13.04 -11.57 0.87
N VAL A 230 12.46 -10.38 0.70
CA VAL A 230 13.07 -9.25 -0.03
C VAL A 230 13.81 -8.35 0.96
N PRO A 231 15.04 -7.87 0.67
CA PRO A 231 15.74 -6.93 1.52
C PRO A 231 14.89 -5.67 1.81
N LEU A 232 15.00 -5.12 3.02
CA LEU A 232 14.35 -3.86 3.35
C LEU A 232 15.00 -2.68 2.60
N TYR A 233 14.25 -1.59 2.45
CA TYR A 233 14.80 -0.30 2.03
C TYR A 233 15.80 0.24 3.09
N LYS A 234 16.66 1.19 2.70
CA LYS A 234 17.68 1.74 3.61
C LYS A 234 17.09 2.68 4.66
N HIS A 235 16.35 3.68 4.18
CA HIS A 235 15.77 4.73 5.04
C HIS A 235 14.38 5.13 4.55
N LEU A 236 13.50 5.40 5.51
CA LEU A 236 12.23 6.07 5.30
C LEU A 236 12.34 7.51 5.80
N ASN A 237 12.44 8.46 4.88
CA ASN A 237 12.49 9.87 5.17
C ASN A 237 11.06 10.45 5.12
N VAL A 238 10.57 10.96 6.25
CA VAL A 238 9.19 11.41 6.40
C VAL A 238 9.13 12.90 6.67
N HIS A 239 8.31 13.63 5.93
CA HIS A 239 8.10 15.06 6.13
C HIS A 239 6.66 15.38 6.55
N GLY A 240 6.46 16.59 7.09
CA GLY A 240 5.14 17.15 7.38
C GLY A 240 4.43 17.63 6.10
N TYR A 241 3.22 18.18 6.26
CA TYR A 241 2.57 18.90 5.16
C TYR A 241 3.26 20.25 4.94
N TRP A 242 3.18 20.73 3.72
CA TRP A 242 3.66 22.06 3.30
C TRP A 242 2.62 23.14 3.53
#